data_d87e67622974fd50b8ea6efffa9ed624
#
_entry.id   d87e67622974fd50b8ea6efffa9ed624
#
_cell.length_a   1.000
_cell.length_b   1.000
_cell.length_c   1.000
_cell.angle_alpha   90.00
_cell.angle_beta   90.00
_cell.angle_gamma   90.00
#
_symmetry.space_group_name_H-M   'P 1'
#
loop_
_entity.id
_entity.type
_entity.pdbx_description
1 polymer ?
#
loop_
_entity_poly.entity_id
_entity_poly.type
_entity_poly.pdbx_seq_one_letter_code
_entity_poly.pdbx_strand_id
1 'polypeptide(L)'
;RSLIQTFPATFKWCGNKTDMEQMIGNAVPVKLAEYVATKLNDYIKSQEEVEFNKDSFIGWLINVQNFTPRTASDTLSRVRRADRICRLDGVPNDFYCYSLQQKTEYVELSTSVRSQIKRALSLYNSFIRESNKSVGV
;
A
#
# COMPACT_ATOMS: atom_id res chain seq x y z
N ARG A 1 1.54 -34.95 12.71
CA ARG A 1 2.19 -33.79 12.07
C ARG A 1 1.29 -33.16 11.00
N SER A 2 0.59 -33.95 10.14
CA SER A 2 -0.30 -33.42 9.10
C SER A 2 -1.45 -32.58 9.66
N LEU A 3 -1.99 -32.90 10.83
CA LEU A 3 -3.03 -32.12 11.51
C LEU A 3 -2.53 -30.75 11.96
N ILE A 4 -1.28 -30.64 12.38
CA ILE A 4 -0.66 -29.35 12.76
C ILE A 4 -0.53 -28.45 11.51
N GLN A 5 -0.27 -29.05 10.36
CA GLN A 5 -0.22 -28.35 9.06
C GLN A 5 -1.63 -28.10 8.46
N THR A 6 -2.68 -28.43 9.20
CA THR A 6 -4.08 -28.19 8.80
C THR A 6 -4.53 -28.87 7.50
N PHE A 7 -3.89 -30.00 7.12
CA PHE A 7 -4.36 -30.81 5.99
C PHE A 7 -5.72 -31.45 6.31
N PRO A 8 -6.65 -31.53 5.33
CA PRO A 8 -7.92 -32.24 5.51
C PRO A 8 -7.69 -33.71 5.86
N ALA A 9 -8.58 -34.31 6.70
CA ALA A 9 -8.50 -35.72 7.06
C ALA A 9 -8.60 -36.66 5.84
N THR A 10 -9.20 -36.19 4.76
CA THR A 10 -9.37 -36.92 3.49
C THR A 10 -8.17 -36.80 2.55
N PHE A 11 -7.14 -36.05 2.92
CA PHE A 11 -5.97 -35.85 2.05
C PHE A 11 -5.19 -37.16 1.92
N LYS A 12 -4.98 -37.60 0.68
CA LYS A 12 -4.27 -38.84 0.35
C LYS A 12 -2.77 -38.56 0.17
N TRP A 13 -1.98 -39.22 0.97
CA TRP A 13 -0.53 -39.15 0.90
C TRP A 13 0.02 -40.22 -0.04
N CYS A 14 1.02 -39.89 -0.83
CA CYS A 14 1.74 -40.81 -1.72
C CYS A 14 3.23 -40.84 -1.34
N GLY A 15 3.88 -41.98 -1.55
CA GLY A 15 5.31 -42.18 -1.24
C GLY A 15 5.56 -42.93 0.05
N ASN A 16 6.82 -43.09 0.40
CA ASN A 16 7.25 -43.72 1.65
C ASN A 16 7.12 -42.76 2.84
N LYS A 17 7.38 -43.25 4.06
CA LYS A 17 7.24 -42.44 5.29
C LYS A 17 8.14 -41.19 5.27
N THR A 18 9.37 -41.32 4.77
CA THR A 18 10.33 -40.20 4.71
C THR A 18 9.86 -39.13 3.71
N ASP A 19 9.35 -39.55 2.55
CA ASP A 19 8.79 -38.63 1.55
C ASP A 19 7.59 -37.85 2.11
N MET A 20 6.70 -38.54 2.81
CA MET A 20 5.54 -37.92 3.46
C MET A 20 5.96 -36.92 4.54
N GLU A 21 6.95 -37.24 5.37
CA GLU A 21 7.45 -36.34 6.40
C GLU A 21 8.09 -35.09 5.79
N GLN A 22 8.82 -35.24 4.68
CA GLN A 22 9.43 -34.14 3.95
C GLN A 22 8.37 -33.25 3.28
N MET A 23 7.37 -33.84 2.63
CA MET A 23 6.26 -33.08 2.04
C MET A 23 5.50 -32.27 3.09
N ILE A 24 5.20 -32.87 4.25
CA ILE A 24 4.54 -32.19 5.35
C ILE A 24 5.42 -31.05 5.89
N GLY A 25 6.73 -31.28 6.04
CA GLY A 25 7.66 -30.27 6.55
C GLY A 25 7.82 -29.06 5.65
N ASN A 26 7.75 -29.26 4.33
CA ASN A 26 7.88 -28.20 3.32
C ASN A 26 6.58 -27.49 2.99
N ALA A 27 5.43 -28.03 3.42
CA ALA A 27 4.13 -27.45 3.14
C ALA A 27 3.85 -26.23 4.04
N VAL A 28 3.32 -25.17 3.42
CA VAL A 28 2.73 -24.06 4.17
C VAL A 28 1.40 -24.55 4.78
N PRO A 29 1.13 -24.33 6.08
CA PRO A 29 -0.17 -24.69 6.67
C PRO A 29 -1.33 -24.08 5.88
N VAL A 30 -2.28 -24.90 5.46
CA VAL A 30 -3.39 -24.48 4.59
C VAL A 30 -4.17 -23.29 5.18
N LYS A 31 -4.49 -23.35 6.47
CA LYS A 31 -5.19 -22.26 7.17
C LYS A 31 -4.37 -20.98 7.28
N LEU A 32 -3.04 -21.09 7.37
CA LEU A 32 -2.17 -19.92 7.35
C LEU A 32 -2.17 -19.27 5.96
N ALA A 33 -2.08 -20.07 4.91
CA ALA A 33 -2.16 -19.57 3.53
C ALA A 33 -3.51 -18.89 3.24
N GLU A 34 -4.62 -19.48 3.70
CA GLU A 34 -5.96 -18.90 3.63
C GLU A 34 -6.07 -17.57 4.38
N TYR A 35 -5.54 -17.50 5.60
CA TYR A 35 -5.51 -16.26 6.38
C TYR A 35 -4.74 -15.16 5.68
N VAL A 36 -3.54 -15.46 5.17
CA VAL A 36 -2.70 -14.49 4.44
C VAL A 36 -3.41 -14.04 3.17
N ALA A 37 -4.00 -14.96 2.39
CA ALA A 37 -4.73 -14.63 1.18
C ALA A 37 -5.95 -13.73 1.47
N THR A 38 -6.70 -14.02 2.54
CA THR A 38 -7.83 -13.19 2.99
C THR A 38 -7.35 -11.78 3.34
N LYS A 39 -6.28 -11.66 4.13
CA LYS A 39 -5.72 -10.34 4.52
C LYS A 39 -5.19 -9.56 3.34
N LEU A 40 -4.56 -10.22 2.37
CA LEU A 40 -4.13 -9.58 1.13
C LEU A 40 -5.33 -9.09 0.31
N ASN A 41 -6.39 -9.89 0.22
CA ASN A 41 -7.61 -9.50 -0.50
C ASN A 41 -8.32 -8.31 0.18
N ASP A 42 -8.43 -8.32 1.51
CA ASP A 42 -8.97 -7.20 2.28
C ASP A 42 -8.13 -5.93 2.06
N TYR A 43 -6.81 -6.06 2.04
CA TYR A 43 -5.88 -4.96 1.76
C TYR A 43 -6.08 -4.41 0.34
N ILE A 44 -6.16 -5.28 -0.68
CA ILE A 44 -6.38 -4.87 -2.08
C ILE A 44 -7.72 -4.14 -2.20
N LYS A 45 -8.80 -4.68 -1.64
CA LYS A 45 -10.12 -4.05 -1.67
C LYS A 45 -10.14 -2.69 -0.98
N SER A 46 -9.46 -2.56 0.16
CA SER A 46 -9.36 -1.26 0.85
C SER A 46 -8.58 -0.21 0.05
N GLN A 47 -7.73 -0.64 -0.89
CA GLN A 47 -7.01 0.26 -1.79
C GLN A 47 -7.86 0.69 -3.00
N GLU A 48 -8.80 -0.14 -3.46
CA GLU A 48 -9.71 0.19 -4.58
C GLU A 48 -10.70 1.30 -4.22
N GLU A 49 -11.04 1.47 -2.93
CA GLU A 49 -11.99 2.50 -2.46
C GLU A 49 -11.36 3.89 -2.27
N VAL A 50 -10.04 4.02 -2.33
CA VAL A 50 -9.38 5.33 -2.23
C VAL A 50 -9.25 5.94 -3.62
N GLU A 51 -10.40 6.33 -4.21
CA GLU A 51 -10.38 7.25 -5.35
C GLU A 51 -9.73 8.57 -4.91
N PHE A 52 -8.69 9.00 -5.64
CA PHE A 52 -7.97 10.24 -5.38
C PHE A 52 -8.93 11.44 -5.51
N ASN A 53 -9.59 11.80 -4.42
CA ASN A 53 -10.50 12.94 -4.39
C ASN A 53 -9.70 14.25 -4.35
N LYS A 54 -9.45 14.79 -5.55
CA LYS A 54 -8.66 16.00 -5.80
C LYS A 54 -9.23 17.22 -5.10
N ASP A 55 -10.54 17.36 -5.12
CA ASP A 55 -11.23 18.54 -4.60
C ASP A 55 -11.21 18.54 -3.07
N SER A 56 -11.39 17.38 -2.46
CA SER A 56 -11.27 17.22 -1.00
C SER A 56 -9.84 17.48 -0.50
N PHE A 57 -8.83 17.05 -1.23
CA PHE A 57 -7.43 17.31 -0.84
C PHE A 57 -7.07 18.80 -0.95
N ILE A 58 -7.48 19.49 -2.02
CA ILE A 58 -7.30 20.93 -2.16
C ILE A 58 -8.02 21.67 -1.05
N GLY A 59 -9.28 21.32 -0.78
CA GLY A 59 -10.07 21.89 0.30
C GLY A 59 -9.40 21.74 1.67
N TRP A 60 -8.85 20.55 1.96
CA TRP A 60 -8.10 20.29 3.17
C TRP A 60 -6.82 21.16 3.26
N LEU A 61 -6.05 21.27 2.18
CA LEU A 61 -4.85 22.13 2.13
C LEU A 61 -5.18 23.60 2.42
N ILE A 62 -6.29 24.10 1.91
CA ILE A 62 -6.69 25.52 2.11
C ILE A 62 -7.24 25.72 3.52
N ASN A 63 -8.17 24.87 3.97
CA ASN A 63 -8.95 25.09 5.20
C ASN A 63 -8.20 24.63 6.47
N VAL A 64 -7.42 23.55 6.39
CA VAL A 64 -6.72 22.97 7.55
C VAL A 64 -5.25 23.41 7.59
N GLN A 65 -4.57 23.41 6.45
CA GLN A 65 -3.16 23.79 6.37
C GLN A 65 -2.94 25.28 6.07
N ASN A 66 -4.01 26.06 5.88
CA ASN A 66 -3.98 27.49 5.56
C ASN A 66 -3.12 27.82 4.32
N PHE A 67 -3.14 26.95 3.31
CA PHE A 67 -2.43 27.18 2.07
C PHE A 67 -3.21 28.14 1.17
N THR A 68 -2.46 28.96 0.37
CA THR A 68 -3.10 29.71 -0.71
C THR A 68 -3.59 28.74 -1.79
N PRO A 69 -4.65 29.10 -2.55
CA PRO A 69 -5.14 28.26 -3.64
C PRO A 69 -4.05 27.85 -4.65
N ARG A 70 -3.10 28.76 -4.93
CA ARG A 70 -1.96 28.50 -5.81
C ARG A 70 -1.03 27.43 -5.21
N THR A 71 -0.66 27.57 -3.94
CA THR A 71 0.22 26.60 -3.25
C THR A 71 -0.44 25.24 -3.14
N ALA A 72 -1.75 25.18 -2.90
CA ALA A 72 -2.52 23.93 -2.86
C ALA A 72 -2.52 23.24 -4.25
N SER A 73 -2.74 24.00 -5.33
CA SER A 73 -2.66 23.48 -6.71
C SER A 73 -1.27 22.96 -7.07
N ASP A 74 -0.22 23.70 -6.69
CA ASP A 74 1.18 23.28 -6.91
C ASP A 74 1.49 21.97 -6.12
N THR A 75 0.99 21.86 -4.89
CA THR A 75 1.15 20.66 -4.07
C THR A 75 0.46 19.46 -4.72
N LEU A 76 -0.77 19.62 -5.18
CA LEU A 76 -1.49 18.59 -5.94
C LEU A 76 -0.72 18.16 -7.20
N SER A 77 -0.18 19.11 -7.95
CA SER A 77 0.60 18.82 -9.17
C SER A 77 1.84 17.97 -8.88
N ARG A 78 2.47 18.17 -7.70
CA ARG A 78 3.62 17.37 -7.24
C ARG A 78 3.20 15.94 -6.87
N VAL A 79 2.05 15.76 -6.21
CA VAL A 79 1.50 14.42 -5.94
C VAL A 79 1.19 13.69 -7.24
N ARG A 80 0.55 14.35 -8.20
CA ARG A 80 0.28 13.78 -9.53
C ARG A 80 1.55 13.45 -10.32
N ARG A 81 2.61 14.21 -10.12
CA ARG A 81 3.91 13.91 -10.75
C ARG A 81 4.50 12.63 -10.17
N ALA A 82 4.42 12.43 -8.84
CA ALA A 82 4.84 11.19 -8.20
C ALA A 82 4.02 10.00 -8.69
N ASP A 83 2.69 10.14 -8.78
CA ASP A 83 1.77 9.12 -9.28
C ASP A 83 2.07 8.69 -10.72
N ARG A 84 2.45 9.62 -11.60
CA ARG A 84 2.88 9.30 -12.97
C ARG A 84 4.19 8.52 -13.05
N ILE A 85 5.13 8.79 -12.16
CA ILE A 85 6.44 8.10 -12.12
C ILE A 85 6.29 6.71 -11.48
N CYS A 86 5.54 6.63 -10.40
CA CYS A 86 5.23 5.42 -9.68
C CYS A 86 3.77 5.48 -9.22
N ARG A 87 2.92 4.63 -9.77
CA ARG A 87 1.49 4.66 -9.49
C ARG A 87 1.21 4.62 -8.00
N LEU A 88 0.41 5.58 -7.54
CA LEU A 88 0.04 5.74 -6.14
C LEU A 88 -1.28 5.01 -5.89
N ASP A 89 -1.18 3.75 -5.47
CA ASP A 89 -2.33 2.93 -5.11
C ASP A 89 -2.56 3.08 -3.59
N GLY A 90 -3.39 4.04 -3.20
CA GLY A 90 -3.76 4.31 -1.80
C GLY A 90 -2.83 5.28 -1.06
N VAL A 91 -2.48 4.94 0.18
CA VAL A 91 -1.70 5.83 1.07
C VAL A 91 -0.21 5.79 0.71
N PRO A 92 0.45 6.94 0.50
CA PRO A 92 1.90 6.97 0.31
C PRO A 92 2.61 6.57 1.62
N ASN A 93 2.97 5.30 1.71
CA ASN A 93 3.73 4.72 2.81
C ASN A 93 5.24 4.68 2.52
N ASP A 94 6.02 4.19 3.46
CA ASP A 94 7.48 4.09 3.31
C ASP A 94 7.89 3.19 2.14
N PHE A 95 7.12 2.12 1.88
CA PHE A 95 7.36 1.24 0.74
C PHE A 95 7.13 1.95 -0.60
N TYR A 96 6.07 2.75 -0.72
CA TYR A 96 5.83 3.58 -1.90
C TYR A 96 6.98 4.58 -2.11
N CYS A 97 7.40 5.26 -1.05
CA CYS A 97 8.50 6.22 -1.11
C CYS A 97 9.81 5.55 -1.53
N TYR A 98 10.09 4.35 -1.04
CA TYR A 98 11.22 3.54 -1.47
C TYR A 98 11.12 3.17 -2.95
N SER A 99 9.99 2.62 -3.39
CA SER A 99 9.75 2.24 -4.78
C SER A 99 9.88 3.42 -5.74
N LEU A 100 9.36 4.58 -5.36
CA LEU A 100 9.49 5.82 -6.14
C LEU A 100 10.98 6.21 -6.31
N GLN A 101 11.79 6.08 -5.26
CA GLN A 101 13.22 6.41 -5.30
C GLN A 101 14.04 5.46 -6.19
N GLN A 102 13.54 4.27 -6.50
CA GLN A 102 14.19 3.32 -7.43
C GLN A 102 13.89 3.63 -8.91
N LYS A 103 12.94 4.52 -9.19
CA LYS A 103 12.60 4.87 -10.57
C LYS A 103 13.63 5.84 -11.15
N THR A 104 14.15 5.51 -12.34
CA THR A 104 15.14 6.34 -13.07
C THR A 104 14.64 7.76 -13.26
N GLU A 105 13.37 7.92 -13.69
CA GLU A 105 12.73 9.21 -13.89
C GLU A 105 12.71 10.08 -12.61
N TYR A 106 12.62 9.47 -11.43
CA TYR A 106 12.67 10.19 -10.16
C TYR A 106 14.11 10.57 -9.79
N VAL A 107 15.06 9.69 -10.04
CA VAL A 107 16.50 9.93 -9.75
C VAL A 107 17.06 11.07 -10.58
N GLU A 108 16.61 11.21 -11.84
CA GLU A 108 17.02 12.29 -12.76
C GLU A 108 16.47 13.67 -12.35
N LEU A 109 15.48 13.73 -11.48
CA LEU A 109 14.97 15.01 -10.97
C LEU A 109 15.99 15.73 -10.08
N SER A 110 16.01 17.05 -10.13
CA SER A 110 16.84 17.85 -9.23
C SER A 110 16.48 17.57 -7.75
N THR A 111 17.47 17.74 -6.86
CA THR A 111 17.29 17.56 -5.41
C THR A 111 16.15 18.41 -4.85
N SER A 112 16.00 19.64 -5.34
CA SER A 112 14.91 20.54 -4.95
C SER A 112 13.55 19.98 -5.32
N VAL A 113 13.37 19.47 -6.54
CA VAL A 113 12.10 18.88 -7.00
C VAL A 113 11.77 17.61 -6.22
N ARG A 114 12.76 16.75 -5.99
CA ARG A 114 12.56 15.53 -5.17
C ARG A 114 12.11 15.87 -3.74
N SER A 115 12.70 16.88 -3.14
CA SER A 115 12.34 17.37 -1.81
C SER A 115 10.89 17.89 -1.76
N GLN A 116 10.49 18.65 -2.80
CA GLN A 116 9.13 19.16 -2.93
C GLN A 116 8.09 18.04 -3.12
N ILE A 117 8.42 17.01 -3.89
CA ILE A 117 7.57 15.82 -4.06
C ILE A 117 7.42 15.08 -2.73
N LYS A 118 8.50 14.84 -2.00
CA LYS A 118 8.45 14.20 -0.68
C LYS A 118 7.55 14.95 0.30
N ARG A 119 7.66 16.28 0.35
CA ARG A 119 6.79 17.12 1.18
C ARG A 119 5.32 17.02 0.77
N ALA A 120 5.03 17.04 -0.53
CA ALA A 120 3.66 16.91 -1.04
C ALA A 120 3.05 15.53 -0.70
N LEU A 121 3.82 14.46 -0.81
CA LEU A 121 3.39 13.11 -0.42
C LEU A 121 3.15 12.97 1.09
N SER A 122 3.96 13.63 1.91
CA SER A 122 3.76 13.67 3.37
C SER A 122 2.44 14.38 3.73
N LEU A 123 2.13 15.50 3.08
CA LEU A 123 0.85 16.20 3.27
C LEU A 123 -0.33 15.35 2.80
N TYR A 124 -0.20 14.66 1.69
CA TYR A 124 -1.23 13.77 1.19
C TYR A 124 -1.47 12.57 2.13
N ASN A 125 -0.41 12.01 2.70
CA ASN A 125 -0.51 10.96 3.74
C ASN A 125 -1.28 11.47 4.99
N SER A 126 -0.98 12.69 5.45
CA SER A 126 -1.69 13.31 6.58
C SER A 126 -3.18 13.49 6.27
N PHE A 127 -3.50 13.98 5.08
CA PHE A 127 -4.89 14.12 4.62
C PHE A 127 -5.66 12.80 4.66
N ILE A 128 -5.10 11.73 4.10
CA ILE A 128 -5.76 10.41 4.11
C ILE A 128 -5.96 9.88 5.54
N ARG A 129 -4.94 10.04 6.40
CA ARG A 129 -5.04 9.60 7.80
C ARG A 129 -6.13 10.33 8.57
N GLU A 130 -6.32 11.63 8.33
CA GLU A 130 -7.38 12.41 8.94
C GLU A 130 -8.75 12.06 8.38
N SER A 131 -8.87 11.88 7.06
CA SER A 131 -10.10 11.46 6.39
C SER A 131 -10.59 10.11 6.90
N ASN A 132 -9.68 9.15 7.08
CA ASN A 132 -10.04 7.82 7.59
C ASN A 132 -10.45 7.83 9.08
N LYS A 133 -9.97 8.79 9.88
CA LYS A 133 -10.42 8.96 11.27
C LYS A 133 -11.84 9.48 11.36
N SER A 134 -12.29 10.26 10.39
CA SER A 134 -13.63 10.83 10.35
C SER A 134 -14.72 9.84 9.92
N VAL A 135 -14.35 8.70 9.32
CA VAL A 135 -15.28 7.65 8.86
C VAL A 135 -15.47 6.55 9.91
N GLY A 136 -14.67 6.53 10.97
CA GLY A 136 -14.63 5.49 12.02
C GLY A 136 -15.38 5.81 13.31
N VAL A 137 -16.43 6.68 13.26
CA VAL A 137 -17.32 6.94 14.41
C VAL A 137 -18.73 6.49 14.10
#